data_8f16982d9da605be117bcf8268a2d62c
#
_entry.id   8f16982d9da605be117bcf8268a2d62c
#
_cell.length_a   1.000
_cell.length_b   1.000
_cell.length_c   1.000
_cell.angle_alpha   90.00
_cell.angle_beta   90.00
_cell.angle_gamma   90.00
#
_symmetry.space_group_name_H-M   'P 1'
#
loop_
_entity.id
_entity.type
_entity.pdbx_description
1 polymer ?
#
loop_
_entity_poly.entity_id
_entity_poly.type
_entity_poly.pdbx_seq_one_letter_code
_entity_poly.pdbx_strand_id
1 'polypeptide(L)'
;GIHDGVRPFVSKEVIDNCFETARDDFAAIPVLPVTDTIRYVDKQGGGKNVMRSDYRVVQTPQVFDIQLLKQAYNTDYQESFTDDASVVESLGCQATMVEGNRENIKITTPFDIIIAEALLKSQQK
;
A
#
# COMPACT_ATOMS: atom_id res chain seq x y z
N GLY A 1 3.23 -8.77 -9.84
CA GLY A 1 3.18 -7.64 -8.90
C GLY A 1 3.00 -6.32 -9.61
N ILE A 2 2.34 -5.39 -8.96
CA ILE A 2 2.12 -4.04 -9.46
C ILE A 2 2.75 -3.07 -8.48
N HIS A 3 3.65 -2.21 -8.97
CA HIS A 3 4.41 -1.27 -8.12
C HIS A 3 4.30 0.16 -8.64
N ASP A 4 4.15 1.12 -7.71
CA ASP A 4 4.18 2.55 -8.02
C ASP A 4 5.56 2.97 -8.51
N GLY A 5 5.64 3.56 -9.72
CA GLY A 5 6.91 4.04 -10.27
C GLY A 5 7.57 5.16 -9.46
N VAL A 6 6.81 5.78 -8.56
CA VAL A 6 7.29 6.85 -7.68
C VAL A 6 7.71 6.37 -6.28
N ARG A 7 7.90 5.05 -6.10
CA ARG A 7 8.39 4.45 -4.84
C ARG A 7 9.71 3.72 -5.06
N PRO A 8 10.83 4.43 -5.25
CA PRO A 8 12.11 3.80 -5.62
C PRO A 8 12.85 3.11 -4.47
N PHE A 9 12.41 3.25 -3.22
CA PHE A 9 13.13 2.76 -2.05
C PHE A 9 12.50 1.52 -1.40
N VAL A 10 11.67 0.78 -2.13
CA VAL A 10 11.16 -0.49 -1.62
C VAL A 10 12.32 -1.47 -1.39
N SER A 11 12.33 -2.13 -0.23
CA SER A 11 13.40 -3.10 0.08
C SER A 11 13.17 -4.43 -0.65
N LYS A 12 14.28 -5.13 -0.93
CA LYS A 12 14.23 -6.47 -1.51
C LYS A 12 13.43 -7.43 -0.61
N GLU A 13 13.60 -7.31 0.71
CA GLU A 13 12.90 -8.15 1.68
C GLU A 13 11.38 -7.98 1.56
N VAL A 14 10.89 -6.75 1.43
CA VAL A 14 9.45 -6.49 1.25
C VAL A 14 8.95 -7.11 -0.05
N ILE A 15 9.70 -6.94 -1.13
CA ILE A 15 9.33 -7.53 -2.43
C ILE A 15 9.23 -9.05 -2.30
N ASP A 16 10.25 -9.69 -1.75
CA ASP A 16 10.30 -11.14 -1.61
C ASP A 16 9.16 -11.65 -0.73
N ASN A 17 8.90 -11.01 0.39
CA ASN A 17 7.82 -11.40 1.31
C ASN A 17 6.45 -11.25 0.67
N CYS A 18 6.23 -10.20 -0.12
CA CYS A 18 4.96 -10.02 -0.84
C CYS A 18 4.73 -11.14 -1.86
N PHE A 19 5.75 -11.50 -2.63
CA PHE A 19 5.63 -12.58 -3.62
C PHE A 19 5.42 -13.94 -2.97
N GLU A 20 6.15 -14.24 -1.90
CA GLU A 20 5.99 -15.50 -1.17
C GLU A 20 4.58 -15.62 -0.55
N THR A 21 4.10 -14.54 0.07
CA THR A 21 2.78 -14.51 0.68
C THR A 21 1.67 -14.65 -0.37
N ALA A 22 1.78 -13.96 -1.50
CA ALA A 22 0.78 -14.04 -2.56
C ALA A 22 0.73 -15.42 -3.22
N ARG A 23 1.84 -16.16 -3.23
CA ARG A 23 1.87 -17.53 -3.75
C ARG A 23 0.89 -18.43 -2.97
N ASP A 24 0.83 -18.24 -1.65
CA ASP A 24 -0.01 -19.06 -0.78
C ASP A 24 -1.42 -18.47 -0.59
N ASP A 25 -1.51 -17.14 -0.50
CA ASP A 25 -2.75 -16.45 -0.12
C ASP A 25 -3.42 -15.72 -1.29
N PHE A 26 -2.85 -15.74 -2.50
CA PHE A 26 -3.34 -15.15 -3.74
C PHE A 26 -3.24 -13.63 -3.83
N ALA A 27 -3.12 -12.92 -2.70
CA ALA A 27 -2.98 -11.46 -2.70
C ALA A 27 -2.19 -11.01 -1.47
N ALA A 28 -1.22 -10.12 -1.68
CA ALA A 28 -0.38 -9.56 -0.60
C ALA A 28 -0.15 -8.08 -0.82
N ILE A 29 -0.23 -7.31 0.27
CA ILE A 29 0.04 -5.87 0.26
C ILE A 29 0.99 -5.52 1.41
N PRO A 30 2.01 -4.66 1.17
CA PRO A 30 2.87 -4.20 2.24
C PRO A 30 2.18 -3.05 2.98
N VAL A 31 2.28 -3.08 4.31
CA VAL A 31 1.63 -2.08 5.16
C VAL A 31 2.57 -1.63 6.27
N LEU A 32 2.30 -0.44 6.79
CA LEU A 32 2.96 0.09 7.99
C LEU A 32 1.92 0.53 9.00
N PRO A 33 2.27 0.51 10.30
CA PRO A 33 1.42 1.10 11.33
C PRO A 33 1.25 2.60 11.08
N VAL A 34 0.11 3.14 11.47
CA VAL A 34 -0.13 4.58 11.48
C VAL A 34 0.48 5.17 12.75
N THR A 35 1.34 6.17 12.62
CA THR A 35 2.04 6.80 13.74
C THR A 35 1.41 8.12 14.18
N ASP A 36 0.65 8.77 13.31
CA ASP A 36 -0.04 10.02 13.60
C ASP A 36 -1.48 9.76 14.07
N THR A 37 -2.03 10.69 14.85
CA THR A 37 -3.44 10.65 15.19
C THR A 37 -4.28 10.87 13.94
N ILE A 38 -5.27 10.01 13.70
CA ILE A 38 -6.18 10.11 12.56
C ILE A 38 -7.53 10.57 13.06
N ARG A 39 -8.13 11.53 12.35
CA ARG A 39 -9.46 12.03 12.64
C ARG A 39 -10.41 11.68 11.50
N TYR A 40 -11.51 11.02 11.84
CA TYR A 40 -12.62 10.85 10.91
C TYR A 40 -13.37 12.17 10.82
N VAL A 41 -13.71 12.59 9.60
CA VAL A 41 -14.48 13.81 9.34
C VAL A 41 -15.72 13.43 8.54
N ASP A 42 -16.90 13.82 9.01
CA ASP A 42 -18.15 13.58 8.30
C ASP A 42 -18.43 14.69 7.28
N LYS A 43 -19.51 14.52 6.50
CA LYS A 43 -19.86 15.46 5.42
C LYS A 43 -20.27 16.85 5.93
N GLN A 44 -20.67 16.96 7.20
CA GLN A 44 -21.05 18.23 7.83
C GLN A 44 -19.87 18.91 8.54
N GLY A 45 -18.66 18.34 8.47
CA GLY A 45 -17.48 18.90 9.09
C GLY A 45 -17.26 18.47 10.54
N GLY A 46 -18.22 17.72 11.14
CA GLY A 46 -18.02 17.09 12.44
C GLY A 46 -17.13 15.86 12.30
N GLY A 47 -16.68 15.33 13.42
CA GLY A 47 -15.85 14.16 13.38
C GLY A 47 -15.36 13.67 14.72
N LYS A 48 -14.46 12.70 14.70
CA LYS A 48 -13.87 12.12 15.90
C LYS A 48 -12.50 11.55 15.59
N ASN A 49 -11.65 11.48 16.60
CA ASN A 49 -10.41 10.72 16.50
C ASN A 49 -10.74 9.23 16.48
N VAL A 50 -10.03 8.49 15.63
CA VAL A 50 -10.19 7.04 15.53
C VAL A 50 -9.00 6.35 16.19
N MET A 51 -9.15 5.05 16.48
CA MET A 51 -8.06 4.23 17.02
C MET A 51 -7.09 3.93 15.88
N ARG A 52 -5.93 4.60 15.86
CA ARG A 52 -4.93 4.39 14.79
C ARG A 52 -4.43 2.94 14.71
N SER A 53 -4.51 2.18 15.80
CA SER A 53 -4.15 0.76 15.80
C SER A 53 -5.05 -0.11 14.90
N ASP A 54 -6.24 0.39 14.54
CA ASP A 54 -7.15 -0.30 13.61
C ASP A 54 -6.84 -0.02 12.14
N TYR A 55 -5.85 0.84 11.88
CA TYR A 55 -5.55 1.32 10.53
C TYR A 55 -4.10 1.02 10.16
N ARG A 56 -3.86 0.89 8.87
CA ARG A 56 -2.52 0.70 8.31
C ARG A 56 -2.35 1.62 7.09
N VAL A 57 -1.12 2.06 6.87
CA VAL A 57 -0.74 2.74 5.63
C VAL A 57 -0.35 1.67 4.63
N VAL A 58 -0.95 1.70 3.45
CA VAL A 58 -0.71 0.70 2.40
C VAL A 58 0.34 1.22 1.43
N GLN A 59 1.30 0.36 1.09
CA GLN A 59 2.36 0.65 0.13
C GLN A 59 2.23 -0.26 -1.10
N THR A 60 3.19 -0.19 -1.99
CA THR A 60 3.37 -1.14 -3.09
C THR A 60 4.79 -1.74 -3.01
N PRO A 61 5.10 -2.89 -3.63
CA PRO A 61 4.28 -3.59 -4.62
C PRO A 61 3.08 -4.30 -4.01
N GLN A 62 1.99 -4.36 -4.77
CA GLN A 62 0.84 -5.19 -4.43
C GLN A 62 0.89 -6.40 -5.36
N VAL A 63 0.87 -7.59 -4.79
CA VAL A 63 1.13 -8.83 -5.54
C VAL A 63 -0.12 -9.70 -5.50
N PHE A 64 -0.55 -10.16 -6.66
CA PHE A 64 -1.79 -10.92 -6.83
C PHE A 64 -1.57 -12.11 -7.74
N ASP A 65 -2.38 -13.15 -7.52
CA ASP A 65 -2.59 -14.19 -8.52
C ASP A 65 -3.14 -13.54 -9.79
N ILE A 66 -2.57 -13.87 -10.96
CA ILE A 66 -2.92 -13.20 -12.22
C ILE A 66 -4.37 -13.45 -12.66
N GLN A 67 -4.90 -14.64 -12.40
CA GLN A 67 -6.28 -14.96 -12.74
C GLN A 67 -7.26 -14.17 -11.88
N LEU A 68 -6.96 -14.05 -10.58
CA LEU A 68 -7.75 -13.27 -9.65
C LEU A 68 -7.77 -11.79 -10.05
N LEU A 69 -6.61 -11.24 -10.42
CA LEU A 69 -6.49 -9.85 -10.85
C LEU A 69 -7.29 -9.57 -12.12
N LYS A 70 -7.18 -10.44 -13.12
CA LYS A 70 -7.94 -10.31 -14.37
C LYS A 70 -9.44 -10.37 -14.13
N GLN A 71 -9.88 -11.28 -13.25
CA GLN A 71 -11.28 -11.41 -12.88
C GLN A 71 -11.78 -10.13 -12.19
N ALA A 72 -10.98 -9.56 -11.32
CA ALA A 72 -11.33 -8.32 -10.60
C ALA A 72 -11.52 -7.15 -11.58
N TYR A 73 -10.64 -7.02 -12.57
CA TYR A 73 -10.73 -5.93 -13.57
C TYR A 73 -11.82 -6.13 -14.61
N ASN A 74 -12.50 -7.27 -14.64
CA ASN A 74 -13.69 -7.48 -15.47
C ASN A 74 -14.98 -6.98 -14.79
N THR A 75 -14.88 -6.41 -13.59
CA THR A 75 -16.03 -5.83 -12.89
C THR A 75 -16.18 -4.34 -13.25
N ASP A 76 -17.38 -3.79 -13.05
CA ASP A 76 -17.64 -2.37 -13.28
C ASP A 76 -16.88 -1.50 -12.26
N TYR A 77 -16.44 -0.32 -12.73
CA TYR A 77 -15.75 0.64 -11.87
C TYR A 77 -16.63 1.08 -10.69
N GLN A 78 -16.02 1.22 -9.52
CA GLN A 78 -16.65 1.75 -8.30
C GLN A 78 -15.75 2.82 -7.68
N GLU A 79 -16.36 3.84 -7.06
CA GLU A 79 -15.60 4.91 -6.39
C GLU A 79 -14.74 4.41 -5.23
N SER A 80 -15.06 3.25 -4.66
CA SER A 80 -14.27 2.61 -3.61
C SER A 80 -12.95 2.04 -4.12
N PHE A 81 -12.73 1.97 -5.45
CA PHE A 81 -11.51 1.45 -6.04
C PHE A 81 -10.41 2.52 -5.96
N THR A 82 -9.58 2.45 -4.92
CA THR A 82 -8.49 3.38 -4.67
C THR A 82 -7.12 2.83 -5.07
N ASP A 83 -7.01 1.50 -5.17
CA ASP A 83 -5.79 0.79 -5.57
C ASP A 83 -6.15 -0.58 -6.14
N ASP A 84 -5.16 -1.34 -6.60
CA ASP A 84 -5.38 -2.68 -7.15
C ASP A 84 -5.95 -3.64 -6.11
N ALA A 85 -5.52 -3.51 -4.86
CA ALA A 85 -6.04 -4.35 -3.77
C ALA A 85 -7.54 -4.14 -3.57
N SER A 86 -8.02 -2.89 -3.64
CA SER A 86 -9.46 -2.62 -3.47
C SER A 86 -10.29 -3.22 -4.59
N VAL A 87 -9.75 -3.27 -5.81
CA VAL A 87 -10.42 -3.93 -6.94
C VAL A 87 -10.51 -5.44 -6.69
N VAL A 88 -9.43 -6.06 -6.24
CA VAL A 88 -9.40 -7.49 -5.93
C VAL A 88 -10.32 -7.81 -4.75
N GLU A 89 -10.33 -6.99 -3.72
CA GLU A 89 -11.16 -7.21 -2.53
C GLU A 89 -12.66 -7.08 -2.83
N SER A 90 -13.03 -6.37 -3.91
CA SER A 90 -14.42 -6.30 -4.36
C SER A 90 -15.00 -7.67 -4.75
N LEU A 91 -14.14 -8.66 -5.04
CA LEU A 91 -14.55 -10.03 -5.32
C LEU A 91 -14.71 -10.89 -4.04
N GLY A 92 -14.51 -10.29 -2.86
CA GLY A 92 -14.60 -11.00 -1.60
C GLY A 92 -13.30 -11.67 -1.15
N CYS A 93 -12.20 -11.46 -1.89
CA CYS A 93 -10.87 -11.98 -1.53
C CYS A 93 -10.10 -10.89 -0.78
N GLN A 94 -9.77 -11.13 0.48
CA GLN A 94 -9.02 -10.16 1.27
C GLN A 94 -7.52 -10.31 1.03
N ALA A 95 -6.83 -9.18 0.79
CA ALA A 95 -5.38 -9.19 0.64
C ALA A 95 -4.69 -9.42 2.00
N THR A 96 -3.67 -10.27 2.00
CA THR A 96 -2.88 -10.53 3.21
C THR A 96 -1.86 -9.40 3.39
N MET A 97 -1.77 -8.87 4.59
CA MET A 97 -0.83 -7.80 4.93
C MET A 97 0.57 -8.36 5.20
N VAL A 98 1.57 -7.68 4.63
CA VAL A 98 2.99 -7.97 4.84
C VAL A 98 3.62 -6.69 5.40
N GLU A 99 4.61 -6.82 6.28
CA GLU A 99 5.32 -5.66 6.81
C GLU A 99 6.05 -4.93 5.68
N GLY A 100 5.77 -3.63 5.53
CA GLY A 100 6.46 -2.75 4.58
C GLY A 100 7.76 -2.19 5.15
N ASN A 101 8.38 -1.24 4.45
CA ASN A 101 9.54 -0.51 4.96
C ASN A 101 9.29 1.00 4.92
N ARG A 102 9.76 1.69 5.95
CA ARG A 102 9.50 3.13 6.10
C ARG A 102 10.10 3.96 4.98
N GLU A 103 11.23 3.51 4.41
CA GLU A 103 11.92 4.20 3.32
C GLU A 103 11.14 4.13 2.00
N ASN A 104 10.17 3.23 1.91
CA ASN A 104 9.35 3.02 0.70
C ASN A 104 8.29 4.11 0.56
N ILE A 105 8.72 5.35 0.51
CA ILE A 105 7.86 6.52 0.40
C ILE A 105 7.40 6.72 -1.04
N LYS A 106 6.25 7.34 -1.19
CA LYS A 106 5.73 7.76 -2.49
C LYS A 106 6.19 9.20 -2.74
N ILE A 107 7.03 9.39 -3.76
CA ILE A 107 7.59 10.70 -4.09
C ILE A 107 6.57 11.47 -4.93
N THR A 108 5.88 12.43 -4.32
CA THR A 108 4.82 13.20 -4.98
C THR A 108 4.95 14.71 -4.77
N THR A 109 5.78 15.15 -3.82
CA THR A 109 5.95 16.58 -3.48
C THR A 109 7.43 16.94 -3.46
N PRO A 110 7.78 18.27 -3.55
CA PRO A 110 9.17 18.71 -3.37
C PRO A 110 9.78 18.27 -2.03
N PHE A 111 8.98 18.22 -0.96
CA PHE A 111 9.44 17.73 0.35
C PHE A 111 9.89 16.27 0.26
N ASP A 112 9.16 15.45 -0.47
CA ASP A 112 9.50 14.04 -0.65
C ASP A 112 10.82 13.87 -1.40
N ILE A 113 11.16 14.78 -2.32
CA ILE A 113 12.44 14.79 -3.03
C ILE A 113 13.59 15.02 -2.05
N ILE A 114 13.42 15.91 -1.08
CA ILE A 114 14.42 16.16 -0.03
C ILE A 114 14.68 14.88 0.77
N ILE A 115 13.62 14.17 1.14
CA ILE A 115 13.73 12.90 1.85
C ILE A 115 14.44 11.87 0.97
N ALA A 116 14.08 11.79 -0.32
CA ALA A 116 14.70 10.85 -1.26
C ALA A 116 16.20 11.09 -1.40
N GLU A 117 16.63 12.35 -1.50
CA GLU A 117 18.05 12.69 -1.56
C GLU A 117 18.80 12.26 -0.30
N ALA A 118 18.19 12.45 0.87
CA ALA A 118 18.78 12.02 2.13
C ALA A 118 18.92 10.50 2.18
N LEU A 119 17.92 9.76 1.71
CA LEU A 119 17.96 8.30 1.64
C LEU A 119 19.07 7.80 0.70
N LEU A 120 19.22 8.44 -0.47
CA LEU A 120 20.29 8.09 -1.40
C LEU A 120 21.67 8.27 -0.78
N LYS A 121 21.92 9.36 -0.07
CA LYS A 121 23.17 9.61 0.62
C LYS A 121 23.44 8.55 1.69
N SER A 122 22.41 8.15 2.41
CA SER A 122 22.54 7.12 3.45
C SER A 122 22.90 5.76 2.87
N GLN A 123 22.46 5.44 1.66
CA GLN A 123 22.75 4.18 0.98
C GLN A 123 24.11 4.14 0.30
N GLN A 124 24.78 5.27 0.14
CA GLN A 124 26.08 5.38 -0.52
C GLN A 124 27.27 5.11 0.43
N LYS A 125 27.03 4.74 1.66
CA LYS A 125 28.07 4.45 2.64
C LYS A 125 28.68 3.05 2.44
#